data_0724d467b775ace8d39d02c1323bb207
#
_entry.id   0724d467b775ace8d39d02c1323bb207
#
_cell.length_a   1.000
_cell.length_b   1.000
_cell.length_c   1.000
_cell.angle_alpha   90.00
_cell.angle_beta   90.00
_cell.angle_gamma   90.00
#
_symmetry.space_group_name_H-M   'P 1'
#
loop_
_entity.id
_entity.type
_entity.pdbx_description
1 polymer ?
#
loop_
_entity_poly.entity_id
_entity_poly.type
_entity_poly.pdbx_seq_one_letter_code
_entity_poly.pdbx_strand_id
1 'polypeptide(L)'
;MRNIVLHQREERNRLLSLPYINRQTTYPVDVLLQSPMIKLITGPRRVGKSVFALLALKNTNFAYLNFDDNQLLANWNEDIAMQTLHDVYLDFQYLLLDEVQNLPNWDLWVTTLYRRGYNLIITGSNARMLSQEMATVLTGRYIPIAMYPFSLPETLQWYGIDPINIPLESSAKVISIQDDYLRLGGYPEIIKTRALAQNYLSTLYDSILLKDVAKRHKIRNTDGLYNLAGYLLANFCNLITANDITNEFGLKSVTTTQKFLNYLHESYLFFYLQRFNNKLKAMKKAARKVYVVDNGFVSTTAFNISENLGRLLENQVFVELIRQGYDTENTLFYYRSDRKSTR
;
A
#
# COMPACT_ATOMS: atom_id res chain seq x y z
N MET A 1 28.28 -12.28 -1.72
CA MET A 1 27.40 -11.61 -2.72
C MET A 1 26.91 -12.56 -3.80
N ARG A 2 27.78 -13.23 -4.60
CA ARG A 2 27.35 -14.05 -5.75
C ARG A 2 26.30 -15.14 -5.41
N ASN A 3 26.50 -15.92 -4.34
CA ASN A 3 25.54 -16.95 -3.93
C ASN A 3 24.18 -16.38 -3.54
N ILE A 4 24.17 -15.20 -2.88
CA ILE A 4 22.93 -14.49 -2.50
C ILE A 4 22.16 -14.11 -3.76
N VAL A 5 22.82 -13.48 -4.74
CA VAL A 5 22.18 -13.08 -6.00
C VAL A 5 21.68 -14.28 -6.81
N LEU A 6 22.41 -15.40 -6.80
CA LEU A 6 21.96 -16.65 -7.44
C LEU A 6 20.70 -17.20 -6.78
N HIS A 7 20.64 -17.29 -5.44
CA HIS A 7 19.45 -17.74 -4.72
C HIS A 7 18.25 -16.80 -4.98
N GLN A 8 18.46 -15.49 -4.99
CA GLN A 8 17.39 -14.54 -5.33
C GLN A 8 16.92 -14.67 -6.79
N ARG A 9 17.82 -15.00 -7.73
CA ARG A 9 17.44 -15.33 -9.11
C ARG A 9 16.57 -16.58 -9.19
N GLU A 10 16.90 -17.61 -8.45
CA GLU A 10 16.09 -18.83 -8.35
C GLU A 10 14.71 -18.55 -7.76
N GLU A 11 14.65 -17.77 -6.67
CA GLU A 11 13.40 -17.34 -6.08
C GLU A 11 12.54 -16.53 -7.07
N ARG A 12 13.13 -15.57 -7.77
CA ARG A 12 12.49 -14.82 -8.85
C ARG A 12 11.88 -15.74 -9.89
N ASN A 13 12.64 -16.72 -10.38
CA ASN A 13 12.19 -17.65 -11.41
C ASN A 13 11.05 -18.54 -10.91
N ARG A 14 11.12 -19.00 -9.67
CA ARG A 14 10.03 -19.74 -9.01
C ARG A 14 8.77 -18.88 -8.90
N LEU A 15 8.89 -17.64 -8.49
CA LEU A 15 7.74 -16.72 -8.40
C LEU A 15 7.11 -16.48 -9.77
N LEU A 16 7.91 -16.30 -10.82
CA LEU A 16 7.41 -16.11 -12.20
C LEU A 16 6.68 -17.34 -12.78
N SER A 17 6.90 -18.54 -12.24
CA SER A 17 6.19 -19.77 -12.66
C SER A 17 4.82 -19.97 -12.02
N LEU A 18 4.47 -19.21 -10.99
CA LEU A 18 3.20 -19.34 -10.31
C LEU A 18 2.08 -18.64 -11.09
N PRO A 19 0.82 -19.12 -10.96
CA PRO A 19 -0.33 -18.46 -11.56
C PRO A 19 -0.70 -17.18 -10.77
N TYR A 20 -0.87 -16.09 -11.51
CA TYR A 20 -1.31 -14.80 -10.96
C TYR A 20 -2.36 -14.17 -11.87
N ILE A 21 -3.13 -13.24 -11.32
CA ILE A 21 -4.01 -12.38 -12.11
C ILE A 21 -3.28 -11.10 -12.53
N ASN A 22 -3.73 -10.51 -13.64
CA ASN A 22 -3.26 -9.20 -14.05
C ASN A 22 -3.82 -8.14 -13.11
N ARG A 23 -2.96 -7.22 -12.71
CA ARG A 23 -3.34 -6.09 -11.84
C ARG A 23 -3.77 -4.90 -12.69
N GLN A 24 -4.81 -4.21 -12.20
CA GLN A 24 -5.24 -2.95 -12.78
C GLN A 24 -4.29 -1.83 -12.36
N THR A 25 -3.82 -1.05 -13.33
CA THR A 25 -2.94 0.11 -13.12
C THR A 25 -3.46 1.32 -13.85
N THR A 26 -3.10 2.51 -13.39
CA THR A 26 -3.50 3.79 -14.00
C THR A 26 -3.00 3.92 -15.43
N TYR A 27 -1.82 3.35 -15.72
CA TYR A 27 -1.22 3.35 -17.06
C TYR A 27 -0.93 1.92 -17.52
N PRO A 28 -1.04 1.64 -18.84
CA PRO A 28 -0.61 0.36 -19.39
C PRO A 28 0.85 0.04 -19.05
N VAL A 29 1.15 -1.22 -18.76
CA VAL A 29 2.49 -1.66 -18.32
C VAL A 29 3.57 -1.38 -19.37
N ASP A 30 3.25 -1.58 -20.63
CA ASP A 30 4.14 -1.30 -21.77
C ASP A 30 4.52 0.18 -21.86
N VAL A 31 3.57 1.09 -21.65
CA VAL A 31 3.82 2.54 -21.58
C VAL A 31 4.74 2.87 -20.40
N LEU A 32 4.49 2.25 -19.24
CA LEU A 32 5.35 2.43 -18.06
C LEU A 32 6.79 1.97 -18.34
N LEU A 33 6.98 0.81 -18.96
CA LEU A 33 8.29 0.25 -19.24
C LEU A 33 9.08 1.04 -20.28
N GLN A 34 8.41 1.64 -21.27
CA GLN A 34 9.05 2.49 -22.28
C GLN A 34 9.59 3.81 -21.71
N SER A 35 9.06 4.28 -20.59
CA SER A 35 9.53 5.52 -19.95
C SER A 35 10.93 5.34 -19.36
N PRO A 36 11.87 6.28 -19.54
CA PRO A 36 13.17 6.25 -18.87
C PRO A 36 13.10 6.60 -17.38
N MET A 37 11.95 7.08 -16.89
CA MET A 37 11.75 7.44 -15.49
C MET A 37 11.75 6.20 -14.59
N ILE A 38 12.15 6.37 -13.34
CA ILE A 38 12.08 5.32 -12.32
C ILE A 38 10.61 4.95 -12.07
N LYS A 39 10.26 3.67 -12.11
CA LYS A 39 8.93 3.17 -11.75
C LYS A 39 8.93 2.87 -10.26
N LEU A 40 8.22 3.68 -9.49
CA LEU A 40 8.14 3.55 -8.04
C LEU A 40 6.80 2.89 -7.65
N ILE A 41 6.84 1.60 -7.35
CA ILE A 41 5.68 0.82 -6.96
C ILE A 41 5.52 0.87 -5.44
N THR A 42 4.47 1.50 -4.97
CA THR A 42 4.18 1.67 -3.54
C THR A 42 2.82 1.06 -3.18
N GLY A 43 2.57 0.92 -1.90
CA GLY A 43 1.28 0.40 -1.39
C GLY A 43 1.44 -0.40 -0.10
N PRO A 44 0.34 -0.80 0.53
CA PRO A 44 0.38 -1.54 1.79
C PRO A 44 1.20 -2.83 1.67
N ARG A 45 1.65 -3.34 2.81
CA ARG A 45 2.30 -4.65 2.89
C ARG A 45 1.35 -5.75 2.37
N ARG A 46 1.90 -6.75 1.64
CA ARG A 46 1.18 -7.96 1.16
C ARG A 46 0.11 -7.74 0.07
N VAL A 47 0.07 -6.62 -0.61
CA VAL A 47 -0.85 -6.39 -1.75
C VAL A 47 -0.34 -6.90 -3.10
N GLY A 48 0.89 -7.45 -3.14
CA GLY A 48 1.46 -8.05 -4.35
C GLY A 48 2.32 -7.10 -5.19
N LYS A 49 2.96 -6.08 -4.60
CA LYS A 49 3.88 -5.15 -5.30
C LYS A 49 5.00 -5.86 -6.04
N SER A 50 5.74 -6.73 -5.33
CA SER A 50 6.84 -7.53 -5.90
C SER A 50 6.36 -8.43 -7.03
N VAL A 51 5.20 -9.08 -6.84
CA VAL A 51 4.59 -9.92 -7.89
C VAL A 51 4.23 -9.09 -9.11
N PHE A 52 3.60 -7.93 -8.94
CA PHE A 52 3.29 -7.03 -10.04
C PHE A 52 4.55 -6.59 -10.80
N ALA A 53 5.62 -6.19 -10.09
CA ALA A 53 6.89 -5.81 -10.70
C ALA A 53 7.51 -6.95 -11.51
N LEU A 54 7.50 -8.17 -10.95
CA LEU A 54 7.98 -9.37 -11.62
C LEU A 54 7.17 -9.69 -12.89
N LEU A 55 5.84 -9.62 -12.82
CA LEU A 55 4.97 -9.87 -13.97
C LEU A 55 5.13 -8.81 -15.06
N ALA A 56 5.27 -7.55 -14.69
CA ALA A 56 5.54 -6.46 -15.62
C ALA A 56 6.81 -6.69 -16.43
N LEU A 57 7.82 -7.33 -15.82
CA LEU A 57 9.10 -7.63 -16.44
C LEU A 57 9.23 -9.04 -17.03
N LYS A 58 8.19 -9.88 -16.93
CA LYS A 58 8.25 -11.32 -17.27
C LYS A 58 8.85 -11.62 -18.66
N ASN A 59 8.56 -10.76 -19.63
CA ASN A 59 8.99 -10.93 -21.02
C ASN A 59 10.24 -10.10 -21.37
N THR A 60 10.99 -9.64 -20.37
CA THR A 60 12.19 -8.83 -20.55
C THR A 60 13.39 -9.51 -19.89
N ASN A 61 14.60 -9.05 -20.24
CA ASN A 61 15.79 -9.44 -19.47
C ASN A 61 15.99 -8.42 -18.34
N PHE A 62 15.90 -8.87 -17.08
CA PHE A 62 16.02 -8.01 -15.92
C PHE A 62 16.80 -8.64 -14.77
N ALA A 63 17.56 -7.81 -14.08
CA ALA A 63 18.22 -8.15 -12.83
C ALA A 63 17.30 -7.88 -11.64
N TYR A 64 17.46 -8.62 -10.56
CA TYR A 64 16.62 -8.58 -9.36
C TYR A 64 17.43 -8.59 -8.09
N LEU A 65 17.12 -7.67 -7.19
CA LEU A 65 17.59 -7.65 -5.80
C LEU A 65 16.42 -7.41 -4.85
N ASN A 66 16.33 -8.25 -3.82
CA ASN A 66 15.36 -8.14 -2.75
C ASN A 66 16.06 -7.75 -1.44
N PHE A 67 15.73 -6.57 -0.91
CA PHE A 67 16.30 -6.02 0.31
C PHE A 67 15.55 -6.45 1.60
N ASP A 68 14.60 -7.37 1.50
CA ASP A 68 14.06 -8.10 2.67
C ASP A 68 15.01 -9.23 3.12
N ASP A 69 16.08 -9.49 2.34
CA ASP A 69 17.12 -10.48 2.62
C ASP A 69 18.17 -9.91 3.58
N ASN A 70 18.18 -10.42 4.81
CA ASN A 70 19.16 -10.02 5.84
C ASN A 70 20.61 -10.36 5.46
N GLN A 71 20.85 -11.43 4.68
CA GLN A 71 22.20 -11.79 4.23
C GLN A 71 22.72 -10.79 3.20
N LEU A 72 21.84 -10.31 2.32
CA LEU A 72 22.17 -9.24 1.38
C LEU A 72 22.57 -7.97 2.14
N LEU A 73 21.74 -7.55 3.09
CA LEU A 73 21.98 -6.33 3.88
C LEU A 73 23.25 -6.40 4.72
N ALA A 74 23.51 -7.55 5.36
CA ALA A 74 24.69 -7.73 6.19
C ALA A 74 26.02 -7.73 5.39
N ASN A 75 25.97 -8.08 4.11
CA ASN A 75 27.13 -8.14 3.22
C ASN A 75 27.09 -7.07 2.14
N TRP A 76 26.32 -5.98 2.33
CA TRP A 76 26.10 -4.98 1.31
C TRP A 76 27.36 -4.21 0.94
N ASN A 77 27.64 -4.20 -0.33
CA ASN A 77 28.63 -3.32 -0.97
C ASN A 77 28.12 -3.01 -2.39
N GLU A 78 27.98 -1.74 -2.72
CA GLU A 78 27.36 -1.27 -3.96
C GLU A 78 28.11 -1.74 -5.20
N ASP A 79 29.44 -1.61 -5.22
CA ASP A 79 30.25 -1.97 -6.38
C ASP A 79 30.28 -3.48 -6.60
N ILE A 80 30.44 -4.26 -5.52
CA ILE A 80 30.40 -5.73 -5.58
C ILE A 80 29.00 -6.21 -6.02
N ALA A 81 27.94 -5.54 -5.55
CA ALA A 81 26.58 -5.88 -5.94
C ALA A 81 26.36 -5.67 -7.43
N MET A 82 26.76 -4.50 -7.97
CA MET A 82 26.61 -4.21 -9.39
C MET A 82 27.44 -5.13 -10.27
N GLN A 83 28.71 -5.39 -9.90
CA GLN A 83 29.56 -6.35 -10.62
C GLN A 83 28.91 -7.75 -10.62
N THR A 84 28.42 -8.20 -9.47
CA THR A 84 27.76 -9.50 -9.35
C THR A 84 26.48 -9.58 -10.20
N LEU A 85 25.70 -8.49 -10.28
CA LEU A 85 24.52 -8.45 -11.14
C LEU A 85 24.88 -8.60 -12.61
N HIS A 86 25.91 -7.92 -13.09
CA HIS A 86 26.41 -8.06 -14.45
C HIS A 86 26.94 -9.47 -14.74
N ASP A 87 27.63 -10.09 -13.77
CA ASP A 87 28.13 -11.48 -13.91
C ASP A 87 26.99 -12.51 -13.96
N VAL A 88 25.90 -12.29 -13.22
CA VAL A 88 24.80 -13.27 -13.06
C VAL A 88 23.71 -13.11 -14.13
N TYR A 89 23.38 -11.85 -14.49
CA TYR A 89 22.28 -11.53 -15.40
C TYR A 89 22.73 -11.06 -16.79
N LEU A 90 24.04 -10.89 -17.00
CA LEU A 90 24.63 -10.39 -18.24
C LEU A 90 24.01 -9.04 -18.67
N ASP A 91 23.57 -8.92 -19.92
CA ASP A 91 23.04 -7.67 -20.50
C ASP A 91 21.58 -7.44 -20.13
N PHE A 92 21.29 -7.17 -18.86
CA PHE A 92 19.94 -6.87 -18.42
C PHE A 92 19.50 -5.45 -18.80
N GLN A 93 18.23 -5.33 -19.22
CA GLN A 93 17.60 -4.06 -19.64
C GLN A 93 16.99 -3.30 -18.46
N TYR A 94 16.54 -4.01 -17.44
CA TYR A 94 15.88 -3.45 -16.27
C TYR A 94 16.52 -3.96 -14.98
N LEU A 95 16.51 -3.12 -13.95
CA LEU A 95 16.93 -3.51 -12.61
C LEU A 95 15.76 -3.33 -11.65
N LEU A 96 15.27 -4.45 -11.11
CA LEU A 96 14.22 -4.47 -10.09
C LEU A 96 14.84 -4.50 -8.70
N LEU A 97 14.58 -3.46 -7.92
CA LEU A 97 14.98 -3.30 -6.52
C LEU A 97 13.74 -3.45 -5.63
N ASP A 98 13.61 -4.60 -5.00
CA ASP A 98 12.43 -4.94 -4.19
C ASP A 98 12.65 -4.60 -2.72
N GLU A 99 11.64 -3.95 -2.08
CA GLU A 99 11.68 -3.47 -0.69
C GLU A 99 12.92 -2.60 -0.38
N VAL A 100 13.27 -1.70 -1.32
CA VAL A 100 14.52 -0.90 -1.32
C VAL A 100 14.72 -0.06 -0.06
N GLN A 101 13.65 0.34 0.63
CA GLN A 101 13.71 1.14 1.86
C GLN A 101 14.38 0.40 3.04
N ASN A 102 14.65 -0.89 2.91
CA ASN A 102 15.41 -1.65 3.91
C ASN A 102 16.92 -1.41 3.79
N LEU A 103 17.40 -0.87 2.65
CA LEU A 103 18.79 -0.47 2.45
C LEU A 103 19.03 0.95 3.00
N PRO A 104 20.00 1.16 3.91
CA PRO A 104 20.39 2.50 4.33
C PRO A 104 20.90 3.35 3.15
N ASN A 105 20.52 4.63 3.09
CA ASN A 105 20.90 5.57 2.03
C ASN A 105 20.57 5.09 0.59
N TRP A 106 19.53 4.28 0.45
CA TRP A 106 19.09 3.71 -0.82
C TRP A 106 18.83 4.80 -1.88
N ASP A 107 18.33 5.94 -1.49
CA ASP A 107 17.98 7.08 -2.33
C ASP A 107 19.19 7.65 -3.08
N LEU A 108 20.34 7.75 -2.42
CA LEU A 108 21.61 8.18 -3.02
C LEU A 108 22.14 7.16 -4.04
N TRP A 109 22.07 5.88 -3.69
CA TRP A 109 22.47 4.80 -4.59
C TRP A 109 21.58 4.71 -5.82
N VAL A 110 20.27 4.73 -5.65
CA VAL A 110 19.29 4.75 -6.75
C VAL A 110 19.51 5.95 -7.68
N THR A 111 19.81 7.13 -7.12
CA THR A 111 20.14 8.32 -7.91
C THR A 111 21.41 8.12 -8.74
N THR A 112 22.41 7.45 -8.18
CA THR A 112 23.66 7.14 -8.90
C THR A 112 23.38 6.16 -10.04
N LEU A 113 22.60 5.10 -9.81
CA LEU A 113 22.20 4.15 -10.84
C LEU A 113 21.40 4.83 -11.96
N TYR A 114 20.44 5.68 -11.61
CA TYR A 114 19.65 6.43 -12.59
C TYR A 114 20.54 7.33 -13.48
N ARG A 115 21.51 8.05 -12.88
CA ARG A 115 22.48 8.88 -13.64
C ARG A 115 23.38 8.05 -14.56
N ARG A 116 23.66 6.80 -14.19
CA ARG A 116 24.39 5.83 -15.02
C ARG A 116 23.55 5.22 -16.15
N GLY A 117 22.26 5.59 -16.25
CA GLY A 117 21.37 5.15 -17.33
C GLY A 117 20.65 3.83 -17.08
N TYR A 118 20.64 3.29 -15.85
CA TYR A 118 19.87 2.08 -15.53
C TYR A 118 18.36 2.34 -15.54
N ASN A 119 17.60 1.46 -16.17
CA ASN A 119 16.13 1.45 -16.11
C ASN A 119 15.68 0.79 -14.80
N LEU A 120 15.23 1.62 -13.85
CA LEU A 120 14.94 1.18 -12.49
C LEU A 120 13.44 0.96 -12.27
N ILE A 121 13.13 -0.16 -11.62
CA ILE A 121 11.84 -0.45 -11.04
C ILE A 121 12.07 -0.70 -9.56
N ILE A 122 11.36 0.03 -8.72
CA ILE A 122 11.58 0.02 -7.27
C ILE A 122 10.27 -0.29 -6.58
N THR A 123 10.29 -1.19 -5.60
CA THR A 123 9.12 -1.41 -4.76
C THR A 123 9.39 -1.01 -3.32
N GLY A 124 8.32 -0.65 -2.61
CA GLY A 124 8.38 -0.39 -1.18
C GLY A 124 7.02 -0.24 -0.52
N SER A 125 6.98 -0.57 0.77
CA SER A 125 5.75 -0.59 1.57
C SER A 125 5.41 0.73 2.27
N ASN A 126 6.17 1.80 2.04
CA ASN A 126 5.91 3.12 2.62
C ASN A 126 5.78 4.20 1.55
N ALA A 127 4.57 4.78 1.43
CA ALA A 127 4.26 5.76 0.42
C ALA A 127 5.03 7.07 0.59
N ARG A 128 4.99 7.60 1.80
CA ARG A 128 5.40 9.00 2.04
C ARG A 128 6.90 9.13 2.17
N MET A 129 7.53 8.14 2.81
CA MET A 129 8.98 8.10 2.94
C MET A 129 9.64 7.98 1.56
N LEU A 130 9.18 7.02 0.75
CA LEU A 130 9.67 6.84 -0.61
C LEU A 130 9.42 8.08 -1.48
N SER A 131 8.22 8.67 -1.43
CA SER A 131 7.93 9.86 -2.24
C SER A 131 8.62 11.13 -1.72
N GLN A 132 8.81 11.31 -0.42
CA GLN A 132 9.55 12.47 0.13
C GLN A 132 11.06 12.35 -0.10
N GLU A 133 11.66 11.19 0.15
CA GLU A 133 13.06 10.94 -0.13
C GLU A 133 13.33 11.07 -1.64
N MET A 134 12.49 10.48 -2.48
CA MET A 134 12.60 10.61 -3.94
C MET A 134 12.34 12.05 -4.42
N ALA A 135 11.42 12.78 -3.82
CA ALA A 135 11.13 14.17 -4.20
C ALA A 135 12.31 15.11 -3.91
N THR A 136 13.08 14.83 -2.86
CA THR A 136 14.27 15.63 -2.53
C THR A 136 15.46 15.34 -3.44
N VAL A 137 15.65 14.08 -3.83
CA VAL A 137 16.85 13.61 -4.54
C VAL A 137 16.63 13.44 -6.05
N LEU A 138 15.42 13.03 -6.45
CA LEU A 138 15.06 12.71 -7.84
C LEU A 138 13.88 13.54 -8.37
N THR A 139 13.83 14.81 -8.05
CA THR A 139 12.75 15.73 -8.42
C THR A 139 12.25 15.49 -9.86
N GLY A 140 10.99 14.99 -10.00
CA GLY A 140 10.35 14.80 -11.30
C GLY A 140 10.88 13.65 -12.16
N ARG A 141 11.70 12.73 -11.62
CA ARG A 141 12.33 11.63 -12.38
C ARG A 141 11.76 10.25 -12.08
N TYR A 142 10.60 10.15 -11.45
CA TYR A 142 9.93 8.89 -11.16
C TYR A 142 8.43 8.95 -11.48
N ILE A 143 7.85 7.79 -11.76
CA ILE A 143 6.41 7.60 -11.95
C ILE A 143 5.92 6.79 -10.75
N PRO A 144 5.05 7.36 -9.89
CA PRO A 144 4.45 6.62 -8.79
C PRO A 144 3.38 5.65 -9.31
N ILE A 145 3.42 4.41 -8.83
CA ILE A 145 2.44 3.37 -9.13
C ILE A 145 1.93 2.87 -7.78
N ALA A 146 0.76 3.36 -7.37
CA ALA A 146 0.16 2.95 -6.11
C ALA A 146 -0.64 1.64 -6.30
N MET A 147 -0.34 0.63 -5.47
CA MET A 147 -1.05 -0.64 -5.46
C MET A 147 -1.83 -0.81 -4.16
N TYR A 148 -3.04 -1.31 -4.28
CA TYR A 148 -3.96 -1.57 -3.16
C TYR A 148 -4.33 -3.06 -3.12
N PRO A 149 -4.99 -3.58 -2.07
CA PRO A 149 -5.63 -4.89 -2.12
C PRO A 149 -6.43 -5.07 -3.41
N PHE A 150 -6.75 -6.28 -3.83
CA PHE A 150 -7.49 -6.50 -5.08
C PHE A 150 -8.76 -5.67 -5.14
N SER A 151 -9.08 -5.14 -6.31
CA SER A 151 -10.39 -4.57 -6.62
C SER A 151 -11.45 -5.67 -6.75
N LEU A 152 -12.72 -5.32 -6.74
CA LEU A 152 -13.77 -6.29 -7.02
C LEU A 152 -13.63 -6.96 -8.41
N PRO A 153 -13.33 -6.22 -9.50
CA PRO A 153 -13.01 -6.83 -10.79
C PRO A 153 -11.81 -7.79 -10.73
N GLU A 154 -10.72 -7.45 -10.05
CA GLU A 154 -9.56 -8.34 -9.86
C GLU A 154 -9.94 -9.58 -9.05
N THR A 155 -10.81 -9.44 -8.05
CA THR A 155 -11.34 -10.56 -7.28
C THR A 155 -12.19 -11.48 -8.13
N LEU A 156 -13.07 -10.95 -8.98
CA LEU A 156 -13.88 -11.75 -9.91
C LEU A 156 -13.00 -12.52 -10.91
N GLN A 157 -11.95 -11.88 -11.45
CA GLN A 157 -10.97 -12.55 -12.32
C GLN A 157 -10.26 -13.70 -11.62
N TRP A 158 -9.94 -13.57 -10.32
CA TRP A 158 -9.37 -14.67 -9.53
C TRP A 158 -10.28 -15.90 -9.51
N TYR A 159 -11.60 -15.68 -9.47
CA TYR A 159 -12.61 -16.76 -9.54
C TYR A 159 -12.96 -17.18 -10.96
N GLY A 160 -12.25 -16.72 -11.98
CA GLY A 160 -12.47 -17.05 -13.38
C GLY A 160 -13.72 -16.39 -13.99
N ILE A 161 -14.21 -15.30 -13.40
CA ILE A 161 -15.38 -14.56 -13.88
C ILE A 161 -14.88 -13.29 -14.58
N ASP A 162 -15.32 -13.10 -15.84
CA ASP A 162 -15.09 -11.84 -16.54
C ASP A 162 -15.95 -10.73 -15.92
N PRO A 163 -15.34 -9.66 -15.36
CA PRO A 163 -16.09 -8.61 -14.68
C PRO A 163 -16.93 -7.73 -15.64
N ILE A 164 -16.67 -7.79 -16.94
CA ILE A 164 -17.41 -7.03 -17.98
C ILE A 164 -18.59 -7.82 -18.49
N ASN A 165 -18.40 -9.14 -18.72
CA ASN A 165 -19.42 -10.00 -19.30
C ASN A 165 -19.80 -11.10 -18.28
N ILE A 166 -20.61 -10.73 -17.29
CA ILE A 166 -21.06 -11.67 -16.25
C ILE A 166 -22.22 -12.53 -16.79
N PRO A 167 -22.05 -13.86 -16.95
CA PRO A 167 -23.12 -14.74 -17.36
C PRO A 167 -24.25 -14.77 -16.33
N LEU A 168 -25.50 -14.85 -16.76
CA LEU A 168 -26.67 -14.88 -15.87
C LEU A 168 -26.59 -16.03 -14.86
N GLU A 169 -26.13 -17.19 -15.27
CA GLU A 169 -25.89 -18.38 -14.44
C GLU A 169 -24.85 -18.16 -13.32
N SER A 170 -23.96 -17.18 -13.49
CA SER A 170 -22.95 -16.81 -12.50
C SER A 170 -23.43 -15.76 -11.50
N SER A 171 -24.63 -15.18 -11.67
CA SER A 171 -25.11 -14.05 -10.88
C SER A 171 -25.13 -14.32 -9.37
N ALA A 172 -25.61 -15.49 -8.94
CA ALA A 172 -25.64 -15.88 -7.53
C ALA A 172 -24.21 -15.99 -6.94
N LYS A 173 -23.26 -16.54 -7.71
CA LYS A 173 -21.84 -16.64 -7.31
C LYS A 173 -21.22 -15.24 -7.19
N VAL A 174 -21.51 -14.34 -8.13
CA VAL A 174 -21.02 -12.95 -8.10
C VAL A 174 -21.54 -12.23 -6.86
N ILE A 175 -22.82 -12.34 -6.53
CA ILE A 175 -23.40 -11.73 -5.33
C ILE A 175 -22.71 -12.25 -4.07
N SER A 176 -22.46 -13.56 -3.96
CA SER A 176 -21.70 -14.13 -2.83
C SER A 176 -20.27 -13.60 -2.76
N ILE A 177 -19.58 -13.47 -3.90
CA ILE A 177 -18.22 -12.91 -3.94
C ILE A 177 -18.23 -11.42 -3.54
N GLN A 178 -19.22 -10.66 -3.97
CA GLN A 178 -19.37 -9.24 -3.60
C GLN A 178 -19.62 -9.07 -2.09
N ASP A 179 -20.47 -9.87 -1.48
CA ASP A 179 -20.72 -9.82 -0.03
C ASP A 179 -19.46 -10.17 0.76
N ASP A 180 -18.76 -11.25 0.37
CA ASP A 180 -17.49 -11.62 0.98
C ASP A 180 -16.43 -10.54 0.81
N TYR A 181 -16.32 -9.97 -0.39
CA TYR A 181 -15.37 -8.89 -0.67
C TYR A 181 -15.66 -7.64 0.16
N LEU A 182 -16.95 -7.30 0.31
CA LEU A 182 -17.35 -6.16 1.12
C LEU A 182 -17.00 -6.35 2.61
N ARG A 183 -17.07 -7.58 3.13
CA ARG A 183 -16.84 -7.91 4.54
C ARG A 183 -15.38 -8.25 4.85
N LEU A 184 -14.76 -9.07 4.01
CA LEU A 184 -13.43 -9.65 4.23
C LEU A 184 -12.31 -8.89 3.50
N GLY A 185 -12.69 -7.99 2.59
CA GLY A 185 -11.74 -7.19 1.82
C GLY A 185 -11.10 -7.91 0.64
N GLY A 186 -10.08 -7.27 0.07
CA GLY A 186 -9.42 -7.67 -1.18
C GLY A 186 -7.97 -8.13 -1.03
N TYR A 187 -7.46 -8.43 0.16
CA TYR A 187 -6.11 -8.94 0.28
C TYR A 187 -5.93 -10.28 -0.45
N PRO A 188 -4.90 -10.47 -1.30
CA PRO A 188 -4.74 -11.67 -2.13
C PRO A 188 -4.78 -12.97 -1.36
N GLU A 189 -4.15 -13.04 -0.18
CA GLU A 189 -4.11 -14.26 0.63
C GLU A 189 -5.47 -14.62 1.22
N ILE A 190 -6.34 -13.63 1.49
CA ILE A 190 -7.72 -13.88 1.95
C ILE A 190 -8.55 -14.48 0.83
N ILE A 191 -8.42 -13.96 -0.38
CA ILE A 191 -9.15 -14.44 -1.55
C ILE A 191 -8.75 -15.88 -1.87
N LYS A 192 -7.46 -16.24 -1.67
CA LYS A 192 -7.00 -17.62 -1.80
C LYS A 192 -7.51 -18.54 -0.70
N THR A 193 -7.59 -18.07 0.56
CA THR A 193 -7.88 -18.91 1.71
C THR A 193 -8.78 -18.19 2.71
N ARG A 194 -10.07 -18.06 2.37
CA ARG A 194 -11.10 -17.36 3.19
C ARG A 194 -11.18 -17.87 4.62
N ALA A 195 -11.06 -19.17 4.83
CA ALA A 195 -11.17 -19.79 6.15
C ALA A 195 -10.17 -19.24 7.17
N LEU A 196 -9.04 -18.68 6.71
CA LEU A 196 -8.00 -18.12 7.57
C LEU A 196 -8.00 -16.57 7.57
N ALA A 197 -9.00 -15.93 6.98
CA ALA A 197 -9.05 -14.48 6.78
C ALA A 197 -8.83 -13.69 8.07
N GLN A 198 -9.54 -14.02 9.14
CA GLN A 198 -9.44 -13.31 10.42
C GLN A 198 -8.04 -13.44 11.04
N ASN A 199 -7.48 -14.65 11.08
CA ASN A 199 -6.14 -14.88 11.63
C ASN A 199 -5.06 -14.18 10.80
N TYR A 200 -5.18 -14.24 9.48
CA TYR A 200 -4.25 -13.57 8.57
C TYR A 200 -4.27 -12.06 8.74
N LEU A 201 -5.47 -11.45 8.74
CA LEU A 201 -5.63 -10.01 8.90
C LEU A 201 -5.14 -9.50 10.25
N SER A 202 -5.43 -10.22 11.35
CA SER A 202 -4.91 -9.89 12.68
C SER A 202 -3.38 -9.88 12.67
N THR A 203 -2.75 -10.93 12.15
CA THR A 203 -1.28 -11.03 12.05
C THR A 203 -0.70 -9.94 11.14
N LEU A 204 -1.39 -9.61 10.04
CA LEU A 204 -0.97 -8.55 9.12
C LEU A 204 -1.08 -7.18 9.79
N TYR A 205 -2.17 -6.91 10.51
CA TYR A 205 -2.39 -5.69 11.28
C TYR A 205 -1.27 -5.47 12.30
N ASP A 206 -0.95 -6.48 13.10
CA ASP A 206 0.14 -6.44 14.05
C ASP A 206 1.50 -6.20 13.37
N SER A 207 1.73 -6.86 12.24
CA SER A 207 2.96 -6.68 11.46
C SER A 207 3.10 -5.24 10.93
N ILE A 208 2.01 -4.61 10.47
CA ILE A 208 2.00 -3.21 10.02
C ILE A 208 2.30 -2.30 11.21
N LEU A 209 1.59 -2.44 12.34
CA LEU A 209 1.78 -1.59 13.51
C LEU A 209 3.18 -1.72 14.10
N LEU A 210 3.71 -2.93 14.23
CA LEU A 210 5.01 -3.17 14.85
C LEU A 210 6.18 -2.87 13.91
N LYS A 211 6.14 -3.37 12.66
CA LYS A 211 7.28 -3.27 11.73
C LYS A 211 7.27 -1.95 10.96
N ASP A 212 6.12 -1.58 10.38
CA ASP A 212 6.05 -0.45 9.47
C ASP A 212 5.79 0.87 10.21
N VAL A 213 5.25 0.83 11.44
CA VAL A 213 5.03 2.03 12.26
C VAL A 213 5.99 2.08 13.46
N ALA A 214 5.84 1.20 14.45
CA ALA A 214 6.55 1.33 15.72
C ALA A 214 8.08 1.23 15.57
N LYS A 215 8.58 0.20 14.91
CA LYS A 215 10.03 0.00 14.70
C LYS A 215 10.63 1.11 13.86
N ARG A 216 9.97 1.51 12.78
CA ARG A 216 10.46 2.53 11.84
C ARG A 216 10.57 3.91 12.49
N HIS A 217 9.54 4.33 13.22
CA HIS A 217 9.50 5.62 13.90
C HIS A 217 10.03 5.58 15.34
N LYS A 218 10.63 4.44 15.74
CA LYS A 218 11.22 4.24 17.09
C LYS A 218 10.23 4.58 18.20
N ILE A 219 8.96 4.17 18.02
CA ILE A 219 7.89 4.41 19.01
C ILE A 219 8.10 3.46 20.20
N ARG A 220 8.22 4.04 21.41
CA ARG A 220 8.37 3.27 22.65
C ARG A 220 7.04 2.85 23.25
N ASN A 221 6.01 3.70 23.13
CA ASN A 221 4.66 3.43 23.62
C ASN A 221 3.82 2.76 22.53
N THR A 222 3.97 1.46 22.39
CA THR A 222 3.21 0.65 21.43
C THR A 222 1.74 0.52 21.83
N ASP A 223 1.41 0.49 23.11
CA ASP A 223 0.03 0.37 23.58
C ASP A 223 -0.81 1.57 23.15
N GLY A 224 -0.27 2.79 23.27
CA GLY A 224 -0.93 4.00 22.78
C GLY A 224 -1.14 3.99 21.27
N LEU A 225 -0.21 3.40 20.49
CA LEU A 225 -0.37 3.21 19.06
C LEU A 225 -1.49 2.21 18.73
N TYR A 226 -1.53 1.06 19.43
CA TYR A 226 -2.55 0.04 19.24
C TYR A 226 -3.96 0.56 19.60
N ASN A 227 -4.07 1.25 20.76
CA ASN A 227 -5.34 1.85 21.19
C ASN A 227 -5.86 2.87 20.17
N LEU A 228 -4.98 3.74 19.67
CA LEU A 228 -5.33 4.70 18.62
C LEU A 228 -5.76 4.00 17.33
N ALA A 229 -5.01 3.01 16.87
CA ALA A 229 -5.34 2.30 15.65
C ALA A 229 -6.65 1.52 15.77
N GLY A 230 -6.91 0.88 16.93
CA GLY A 230 -8.20 0.24 17.24
C GLY A 230 -9.36 1.23 17.25
N TYR A 231 -9.17 2.42 17.85
CA TYR A 231 -10.16 3.50 17.81
C TYR A 231 -10.49 3.93 16.38
N LEU A 232 -9.48 4.10 15.54
CA LEU A 232 -9.66 4.49 14.13
C LEU A 232 -10.42 3.41 13.35
N LEU A 233 -10.15 2.13 13.60
CA LEU A 233 -10.92 1.03 13.01
C LEU A 233 -12.38 1.06 13.45
N ALA A 234 -12.64 1.24 14.75
CA ALA A 234 -14.01 1.34 15.27
C ALA A 234 -14.77 2.56 14.72
N ASN A 235 -14.05 3.64 14.39
CA ASN A 235 -14.61 4.89 13.90
C ASN A 235 -14.40 5.11 12.38
N PHE A 236 -14.13 4.05 11.60
CA PHE A 236 -13.99 4.19 10.15
C PHE A 236 -15.25 4.82 9.54
N CYS A 237 -15.08 5.66 8.52
CA CYS A 237 -16.09 6.51 7.91
C CYS A 237 -16.71 7.58 8.83
N ASN A 238 -16.22 7.76 10.06
CA ASN A 238 -16.65 8.83 10.95
C ASN A 238 -15.68 10.03 10.92
N LEU A 239 -16.16 11.15 11.48
CA LEU A 239 -15.36 12.34 11.69
C LEU A 239 -14.50 12.18 12.95
N ILE A 240 -13.23 12.53 12.84
CA ILE A 240 -12.27 12.52 13.95
C ILE A 240 -11.54 13.86 14.03
N THR A 241 -11.14 14.27 15.24
CA THR A 241 -10.19 15.35 15.44
C THR A 241 -9.03 14.89 16.31
N ALA A 242 -7.85 15.45 16.10
CA ALA A 242 -6.69 15.12 16.93
C ALA A 242 -6.89 15.55 18.38
N ASN A 243 -7.68 16.59 18.64
CA ASN A 243 -7.99 17.06 20.00
C ASN A 243 -8.83 16.04 20.75
N ASP A 244 -9.94 15.56 20.15
CA ASP A 244 -10.82 14.57 20.78
C ASP A 244 -10.05 13.30 21.11
N ILE A 245 -9.26 12.78 20.16
CA ILE A 245 -8.40 11.61 20.35
C ILE A 245 -7.39 11.83 21.48
N THR A 246 -6.76 13.01 21.53
CA THR A 246 -5.76 13.30 22.58
C THR A 246 -6.40 13.27 23.96
N ASN A 247 -7.60 13.83 24.10
CA ASN A 247 -8.34 13.87 25.35
C ASN A 247 -8.84 12.47 25.77
N GLU A 248 -9.36 11.69 24.82
CA GLU A 248 -9.93 10.36 25.07
C GLU A 248 -8.86 9.35 25.52
N PHE A 249 -7.69 9.39 24.88
CA PHE A 249 -6.60 8.43 25.17
C PHE A 249 -5.52 8.97 26.12
N GLY A 250 -5.67 10.17 26.66
CA GLY A 250 -4.68 10.76 27.57
C GLY A 250 -3.28 10.85 26.94
N LEU A 251 -3.20 11.07 25.62
CA LEU A 251 -1.92 11.21 24.94
C LEU A 251 -1.22 12.50 25.37
N LYS A 252 0.12 12.50 25.38
CA LYS A 252 0.93 13.61 25.91
C LYS A 252 0.62 14.97 25.29
N SER A 253 0.21 15.00 24.03
CA SER A 253 -0.13 16.24 23.31
C SER A 253 -0.82 15.95 21.98
N VAL A 254 -1.55 16.94 21.46
CA VAL A 254 -2.15 16.93 20.12
C VAL A 254 -1.09 16.70 19.03
N THR A 255 0.11 17.23 19.23
CA THR A 255 1.24 17.01 18.31
C THR A 255 1.65 15.52 18.25
N THR A 256 1.63 14.82 19.39
CA THR A 256 1.91 13.38 19.44
C THR A 256 0.83 12.59 18.69
N THR A 257 -0.43 12.92 18.91
CA THR A 257 -1.56 12.32 18.19
C THR A 257 -1.43 12.54 16.69
N GLN A 258 -1.13 13.75 16.25
CA GLN A 258 -0.93 14.05 14.82
C GLN A 258 0.24 13.25 14.21
N LYS A 259 1.35 13.07 14.94
CA LYS A 259 2.45 12.21 14.50
C LYS A 259 1.99 10.76 14.32
N PHE A 260 1.26 10.20 15.28
CA PHE A 260 0.75 8.82 15.17
C PHE A 260 -0.23 8.67 14.00
N LEU A 261 -1.14 9.63 13.80
CA LEU A 261 -2.03 9.63 12.64
C LEU A 261 -1.24 9.66 11.32
N ASN A 262 -0.20 10.48 11.23
CA ASN A 262 0.67 10.51 10.05
C ASN A 262 1.40 9.18 9.82
N TYR A 263 1.96 8.57 10.87
CA TYR A 263 2.66 7.28 10.75
C TYR A 263 1.73 6.15 10.29
N LEU A 264 0.49 6.15 10.80
CA LEU A 264 -0.55 5.21 10.36
C LEU A 264 -0.97 5.46 8.90
N HIS A 265 -0.97 6.71 8.45
CA HIS A 265 -1.21 7.05 7.05
C HIS A 265 -0.04 6.61 6.15
N GLU A 266 1.19 6.85 6.58
CA GLU A 266 2.41 6.44 5.87
C GLU A 266 2.51 4.93 5.66
N SER A 267 1.95 4.13 6.57
CA SER A 267 1.84 2.67 6.44
C SER A 267 0.70 2.21 5.52
N TYR A 268 -0.05 3.12 4.93
CA TYR A 268 -1.28 2.86 4.15
C TYR A 268 -2.44 2.24 4.95
N LEU A 269 -2.35 2.12 6.26
CA LEU A 269 -3.41 1.49 7.03
C LEU A 269 -4.66 2.37 7.07
N PHE A 270 -4.47 3.70 7.24
CA PHE A 270 -5.57 4.66 7.30
C PHE A 270 -5.36 5.84 6.35
N PHE A 271 -6.49 6.39 5.89
CA PHE A 271 -6.57 7.62 5.12
C PHE A 271 -7.45 8.64 5.82
N TYR A 272 -7.16 9.93 5.62
CA TYR A 272 -7.88 11.01 6.28
C TYR A 272 -8.38 12.00 5.23
N LEU A 273 -9.70 12.00 5.00
CA LEU A 273 -10.34 12.88 4.03
C LEU A 273 -10.67 14.22 4.68
N GLN A 274 -10.25 15.30 4.06
CA GLN A 274 -10.47 16.66 4.53
C GLN A 274 -11.87 17.17 4.15
N ARG A 275 -12.40 18.10 4.95
CA ARG A 275 -13.62 18.82 4.60
C ARG A 275 -13.32 19.85 3.50
N PHE A 276 -14.12 19.90 2.46
CA PHE A 276 -14.04 20.98 1.47
C PHE A 276 -14.35 22.33 2.13
N ASN A 277 -13.46 23.30 1.96
CA ASN A 277 -13.67 24.68 2.37
C ASN A 277 -12.82 25.62 1.51
N ASN A 278 -13.40 26.75 1.09
CA ASN A 278 -12.69 27.77 0.31
C ASN A 278 -11.55 28.46 1.09
N LYS A 279 -11.56 28.36 2.45
CA LYS A 279 -10.52 28.92 3.31
C LYS A 279 -9.60 27.80 3.80
N LEU A 280 -8.37 27.75 3.33
CA LEU A 280 -7.36 26.74 3.72
C LEU A 280 -7.20 26.57 5.23
N LYS A 281 -7.23 27.69 5.99
CA LYS A 281 -7.12 27.66 7.46
C LYS A 281 -8.31 26.93 8.11
N ALA A 282 -9.52 27.11 7.59
CA ALA A 282 -10.71 26.42 8.06
C ALA A 282 -10.68 24.93 7.68
N MET A 283 -10.23 24.60 6.47
CA MET A 283 -10.05 23.23 6.01
C MET A 283 -9.09 22.45 6.90
N LYS A 284 -7.92 23.02 7.24
CA LYS A 284 -6.91 22.37 8.10
C LYS A 284 -7.39 22.15 9.55
N LYS A 285 -8.33 22.99 10.06
CA LYS A 285 -8.88 22.88 11.42
C LYS A 285 -10.11 21.98 11.51
N ALA A 286 -10.76 21.69 10.39
CA ALA A 286 -11.96 20.86 10.36
C ALA A 286 -11.65 19.41 10.77
N ALA A 287 -12.66 18.73 11.32
CA ALA A 287 -12.61 17.30 11.54
C ALA A 287 -12.34 16.58 10.19
N ARG A 288 -11.59 15.50 10.23
CA ARG A 288 -11.31 14.67 9.06
C ARG A 288 -12.15 13.40 9.12
N LYS A 289 -12.54 12.88 7.98
CA LYS A 289 -13.18 11.57 7.89
C LYS A 289 -12.12 10.49 7.77
N VAL A 290 -12.16 9.46 8.62
CA VAL A 290 -11.16 8.37 8.58
C VAL A 290 -11.65 7.22 7.73
N TYR A 291 -10.78 6.68 6.89
CA TYR A 291 -11.00 5.49 6.07
C TYR A 291 -9.90 4.48 6.28
N VAL A 292 -10.20 3.21 6.12
CA VAL A 292 -9.25 2.10 6.20
C VAL A 292 -8.95 1.57 4.80
N VAL A 293 -7.73 1.12 4.58
CA VAL A 293 -7.27 0.63 3.26
C VAL A 293 -8.06 -0.58 2.76
N ASP A 294 -8.62 -1.36 3.68
CA ASP A 294 -9.36 -2.58 3.36
C ASP A 294 -10.38 -2.90 4.48
N ASN A 295 -11.60 -3.24 4.08
CA ASN A 295 -12.67 -3.55 5.01
C ASN A 295 -12.37 -4.76 5.90
N GLY A 296 -11.53 -5.68 5.44
CA GLY A 296 -11.17 -6.86 6.20
C GLY A 296 -10.54 -6.54 7.55
N PHE A 297 -9.80 -5.45 7.68
CA PHE A 297 -9.26 -5.03 8.98
C PHE A 297 -10.32 -4.66 9.99
N VAL A 298 -11.48 -4.18 9.55
CA VAL A 298 -12.60 -3.84 10.44
C VAL A 298 -13.11 -5.09 11.15
N SER A 299 -13.09 -6.25 10.48
CA SER A 299 -13.53 -7.53 11.04
C SER A 299 -12.57 -8.11 12.09
N THR A 300 -11.33 -7.60 12.18
CA THR A 300 -10.34 -8.10 13.15
C THR A 300 -10.50 -7.49 14.54
N THR A 301 -11.25 -6.40 14.66
CA THR A 301 -11.50 -5.77 15.96
C THR A 301 -12.57 -6.53 16.72
N ALA A 302 -12.30 -6.81 18.01
CA ALA A 302 -13.22 -7.51 18.92
C ALA A 302 -14.53 -6.74 19.21
N PHE A 303 -14.61 -5.49 18.78
CA PHE A 303 -15.85 -4.74 18.82
C PHE A 303 -16.75 -5.26 17.71
N ASN A 304 -17.78 -6.01 18.06
CA ASN A 304 -18.92 -6.32 17.20
C ASN A 304 -19.47 -5.00 16.66
N ILE A 305 -18.85 -4.48 15.61
CA ILE A 305 -19.43 -3.41 14.83
C ILE A 305 -20.61 -4.10 14.14
N SER A 306 -21.77 -3.96 14.76
CA SER A 306 -23.05 -4.37 14.15
C SER A 306 -22.96 -3.97 12.69
N GLU A 307 -23.28 -4.91 11.80
CA GLU A 307 -23.13 -4.85 10.34
C GLU A 307 -23.60 -3.52 9.75
N ASN A 308 -22.76 -2.50 9.82
CA ASN A 308 -23.05 -1.24 9.17
C ASN A 308 -22.60 -1.35 7.71
N LEU A 309 -23.36 -2.11 6.91
CA LEU A 309 -23.12 -2.28 5.48
C LEU A 309 -22.93 -0.95 4.75
N GLY A 310 -23.63 0.10 5.18
CA GLY A 310 -23.49 1.44 4.61
C GLY A 310 -22.07 2.00 4.79
N ARG A 311 -21.46 1.80 5.97
CA ARG A 311 -20.06 2.25 6.21
C ARG A 311 -19.06 1.38 5.46
N LEU A 312 -19.26 0.06 5.38
CA LEU A 312 -18.40 -0.82 4.59
C LEU A 312 -18.43 -0.44 3.11
N LEU A 313 -19.62 -0.15 2.58
CA LEU A 313 -19.78 0.31 1.19
C LEU A 313 -19.13 1.68 0.98
N GLU A 314 -19.33 2.62 1.90
CA GLU A 314 -18.68 3.93 1.83
C GLU A 314 -17.16 3.82 1.82
N ASN A 315 -16.59 2.99 2.71
CA ASN A 315 -15.15 2.76 2.73
C ASN A 315 -14.66 2.12 1.42
N GLN A 316 -15.40 1.17 0.88
CA GLN A 316 -15.05 0.52 -0.38
C GLN A 316 -15.07 1.52 -1.56
N VAL A 317 -16.06 2.39 -1.63
CA VAL A 317 -16.12 3.46 -2.64
C VAL A 317 -14.94 4.41 -2.49
N PHE A 318 -14.59 4.78 -1.27
CA PHE A 318 -13.41 5.63 -1.00
C PHE A 318 -12.13 4.96 -1.51
N VAL A 319 -11.89 3.69 -1.17
CA VAL A 319 -10.70 2.95 -1.61
C VAL A 319 -10.64 2.87 -3.14
N GLU A 320 -11.79 2.69 -3.79
CA GLU A 320 -11.84 2.65 -5.27
C GLU A 320 -11.50 4.01 -5.89
N LEU A 321 -11.97 5.13 -5.31
CA LEU A 321 -11.59 6.47 -5.77
C LEU A 321 -10.07 6.72 -5.64
N ILE A 322 -9.46 6.30 -4.51
CA ILE A 322 -8.00 6.40 -4.36
C ILE A 322 -7.27 5.52 -5.38
N ARG A 323 -7.78 4.33 -5.69
CA ARG A 323 -7.24 3.43 -6.73
C ARG A 323 -7.27 4.08 -8.12
N GLN A 324 -8.30 4.86 -8.41
CA GLN A 324 -8.45 5.61 -9.67
C GLN A 324 -7.55 6.85 -9.75
N GLY A 325 -6.76 7.13 -8.70
CA GLY A 325 -5.79 8.23 -8.68
C GLY A 325 -6.28 9.52 -8.02
N TYR A 326 -7.47 9.52 -7.41
CA TYR A 326 -7.86 10.64 -6.54
C TYR A 326 -7.05 10.61 -5.26
N ASP A 327 -6.66 11.78 -4.76
CA ASP A 327 -5.91 11.93 -3.51
C ASP A 327 -6.66 12.77 -2.49
N THR A 328 -6.38 12.55 -1.21
CA THR A 328 -7.07 13.18 -0.08
C THR A 328 -6.57 14.60 0.24
N GLU A 329 -5.57 15.09 -0.48
CA GLU A 329 -4.99 16.41 -0.24
C GLU A 329 -5.50 17.45 -1.26
N ASN A 330 -5.70 17.03 -2.54
CA ASN A 330 -5.95 17.97 -3.64
C ASN A 330 -7.24 17.70 -4.42
N THR A 331 -7.65 16.43 -4.57
CA THR A 331 -8.71 16.06 -5.53
C THR A 331 -9.95 15.45 -4.89
N LEU A 332 -9.86 14.92 -3.66
CA LEU A 332 -10.96 14.27 -2.97
C LEU A 332 -11.22 14.94 -1.61
N PHE A 333 -12.48 15.35 -1.39
CA PHE A 333 -12.93 16.01 -0.17
C PHE A 333 -14.33 15.54 0.23
N TYR A 334 -14.67 15.57 1.52
CA TYR A 334 -16.06 15.46 1.93
C TYR A 334 -16.72 16.84 2.03
N TYR A 335 -18.00 16.88 1.72
CA TYR A 335 -18.81 18.10 1.87
C TYR A 335 -19.80 17.97 3.02
N ARG A 336 -19.95 19.03 3.80
CA ARG A 336 -20.98 19.14 4.83
C ARG A 336 -21.64 20.51 4.72
N SER A 337 -22.94 20.52 4.43
CA SER A 337 -23.71 21.77 4.42
C SER A 337 -23.83 22.28 5.86
N ASP A 338 -23.59 23.59 6.05
CA ASP A 338 -23.78 24.25 7.36
C ASP A 338 -25.25 24.65 7.59
N ARG A 339 -26.20 24.14 6.78
CA ARG A 339 -27.61 24.36 7.01
C ARG A 339 -27.97 23.76 8.38
N LYS A 340 -28.12 24.65 9.40
CA LYS A 340 -28.89 24.32 10.59
C LYS A 340 -30.26 23.88 10.04
N SER A 341 -30.68 22.67 10.35
CA SER A 341 -32.08 22.29 10.15
C SER A 341 -32.89 23.24 11.02
N THR A 342 -33.47 24.25 10.43
CA THR A 342 -34.58 24.98 11.05
C THR A 342 -35.71 23.96 11.16
N ARG A 343 -35.91 23.44 12.36
CA ARG A 343 -37.18 22.86 12.75
C ARG A 343 -38.17 24.01 12.95
#